data_a809a26191db3d05d85df77ba2c1e1aa
#
_entry.id   a809a26191db3d05d85df77ba2c1e1aa
#
_cell.length_a   1.000
_cell.length_b   1.000
_cell.length_c   1.000
_cell.angle_alpha   90.00
_cell.angle_beta   90.00
_cell.angle_gamma   90.00
#
_symmetry.space_group_name_H-M   'P 1'
#
loop_
_entity.id
_entity.type
_entity.pdbx_description
1 polymer ?
#
loop_
_entity_poly.entity_id
_entity_poly.type
_entity_poly.pdbx_seq_one_letter_code
_entity_poly.pdbx_strand_id
1 'polypeptide(L)' 'MVGSFHVALAALGAALAVGWIGAAASAAVGRNPGSATQVLVQSILAIAFAEAIVFYTLFLVR' A
#
# COMPACT_ATOMS: atom_id res chain seq x y z
N MET A 1 16.75 7.13 17.86
CA MET A 1 15.94 6.89 18.16
C MET A 1 15.24 5.66 17.87
N VAL A 2 15.43 4.85 18.70
CA VAL A 2 14.85 3.60 18.59
C VAL A 2 13.35 3.70 18.64
N GLY A 3 12.86 4.80 19.25
CA GLY A 3 11.44 4.97 19.44
C GLY A 3 10.63 5.03 18.16
N SER A 4 11.26 5.44 17.05
CA SER A 4 10.56 5.47 15.77
C SER A 4 10.91 4.31 14.86
N PHE A 5 11.66 3.38 15.35
CA PHE A 5 12.08 2.25 14.52
C PHE A 5 10.89 1.45 14.01
N HIS A 6 9.89 1.26 14.88
CA HIS A 6 8.69 0.53 14.48
C HIS A 6 7.93 1.27 13.40
N VAL A 7 7.91 2.61 13.45
CA VAL A 7 7.27 3.39 12.40
C VAL A 7 8.02 3.24 11.09
N ALA A 8 9.36 3.26 11.18
CA ALA A 8 10.18 3.10 9.98
C ALA A 8 9.93 1.74 9.32
N LEU A 9 9.83 0.68 10.12
CA LEU A 9 9.55 -0.65 9.58
C LEU A 9 8.17 -0.71 8.96
N ALA A 10 7.18 -0.11 9.62
CA ALA A 10 5.83 -0.08 9.08
C ALA A 10 5.79 0.69 7.76
N ALA A 11 6.50 1.80 7.69
CA ALA A 11 6.54 2.60 6.47
C ALA A 11 7.21 1.84 5.34
N LEU A 12 8.29 1.13 5.63
CA LEU A 12 8.97 0.31 4.63
C LEU A 12 8.05 -0.78 4.12
N GLY A 13 7.35 -1.48 5.03
CA GLY A 13 6.41 -2.52 4.65
C GLY A 13 5.28 -1.98 3.81
N ALA A 14 4.72 -0.84 4.20
CA ALA A 14 3.64 -0.21 3.46
C ALA A 14 4.12 0.22 2.07
N ALA A 15 5.32 0.76 1.97
CA ALA A 15 5.87 1.19 0.69
C ALA A 15 6.06 0.00 -0.25
N LEU A 16 6.55 -1.12 0.28
CA LEU A 16 6.70 -2.33 -0.53
C LEU A 16 5.35 -2.85 -0.98
N ALA A 17 4.37 -2.84 -0.10
CA ALA A 17 3.02 -3.29 -0.44
C ALA A 17 2.41 -2.41 -1.53
N VAL A 18 2.54 -1.09 -1.41
CA VAL A 18 2.03 -0.16 -2.40
C VAL A 18 2.70 -0.38 -3.75
N GLY A 19 4.03 -0.57 -3.74
CA GLY A 19 4.77 -0.84 -4.96
C GLY A 19 4.32 -2.13 -5.62
N TRP A 20 4.11 -3.16 -4.84
CA TRP A 20 3.65 -4.45 -5.35
C TRP A 20 2.26 -4.33 -5.96
N ILE A 21 1.35 -3.67 -5.21
CA ILE A 21 -0.02 -3.47 -5.70
C ILE A 21 0.00 -2.68 -7.00
N GLY A 22 0.81 -1.61 -7.06
CA GLY A 22 0.90 -0.78 -8.25
C GLY A 22 1.43 -1.55 -9.45
N ALA A 23 2.46 -2.35 -9.25
CA ALA A 23 3.03 -3.16 -10.32
C ALA A 23 2.01 -4.18 -10.83
N ALA A 24 1.31 -4.85 -9.92
CA ALA A 24 0.32 -5.83 -10.29
C ALA A 24 -0.86 -5.18 -11.04
N ALA A 25 -1.29 -4.01 -10.55
CA ALA A 25 -2.38 -3.29 -11.18
C ALA A 25 -2.01 -2.84 -12.58
N SER A 26 -0.80 -2.32 -12.75
CA SER A 26 -0.35 -1.88 -14.07
C SER A 26 -0.29 -3.03 -15.05
N ALA A 27 0.21 -4.18 -14.61
CA ALA A 27 0.27 -5.37 -15.45
C ALA A 27 -1.12 -5.85 -15.82
N ALA A 28 -2.05 -5.83 -14.88
CA ALA A 28 -3.41 -6.30 -15.13
C ALA A 28 -4.11 -5.42 -16.16
N VAL A 29 -3.98 -4.10 -16.03
CA VAL A 29 -4.59 -3.18 -16.98
C VAL A 29 -3.91 -3.29 -18.35
N GLY A 30 -2.59 -3.50 -18.35
CA GLY A 30 -1.87 -3.71 -19.60
C GLY A 30 -2.35 -4.93 -20.35
N ARG A 31 -2.69 -6.00 -19.63
CA ARG A 31 -3.21 -7.22 -20.27
C ARG A 31 -4.67 -7.08 -20.66
N ASN A 32 -5.44 -6.29 -19.93
CA ASN A 32 -6.86 -6.14 -20.18
C ASN A 32 -7.30 -4.71 -19.87
N PRO A 33 -7.15 -3.82 -20.85
CA PRO A 33 -7.52 -2.41 -20.64
C PRO A 33 -8.97 -2.21 -20.24
N GLY A 34 -9.84 -3.14 -20.59
CA GLY A 34 -11.26 -3.05 -20.22
C GLY A 34 -11.49 -3.17 -18.72
N SER A 35 -10.50 -3.68 -17.96
CA SER A 35 -10.64 -3.82 -16.51
C SER A 35 -10.09 -2.62 -15.75
N ALA A 36 -9.70 -1.54 -16.44
CA ALA A 36 -9.01 -0.43 -15.79
C ALA A 36 -9.76 0.14 -14.60
N THR A 37 -11.07 0.35 -14.72
CA THR A 37 -11.85 0.92 -13.62
C THR A 37 -11.89 -0.01 -12.41
N GLN A 38 -12.13 -1.29 -12.62
CA GLN A 38 -12.17 -2.24 -11.52
C GLN A 38 -10.82 -2.36 -10.83
N VAL A 39 -9.76 -2.44 -11.62
CA VAL A 39 -8.42 -2.53 -11.07
C VAL A 39 -8.08 -1.26 -10.29
N LEU A 40 -8.46 -0.11 -10.80
CA LEU A 40 -8.21 1.16 -10.12
C LEU A 40 -8.89 1.18 -8.75
N VAL A 41 -10.17 0.81 -8.70
CA VAL A 41 -10.92 0.84 -7.44
C VAL A 41 -10.30 -0.11 -6.43
N GLN A 42 -10.01 -1.34 -6.83
CA GLN A 42 -9.41 -2.31 -5.93
C GLN A 42 -8.04 -1.88 -5.46
N SER A 43 -7.25 -1.29 -6.36
CA SER A 43 -5.90 -0.85 -6.03
C SER A 43 -5.91 0.30 -5.05
N ILE A 44 -6.80 1.26 -5.23
CA ILE A 44 -6.91 2.39 -4.31
C ILE A 44 -7.30 1.90 -2.93
N LEU A 45 -8.25 0.97 -2.84
CA LEU A 45 -8.64 0.44 -1.55
C LEU A 45 -7.49 -0.30 -0.87
N ALA A 46 -6.78 -1.12 -1.63
CA ALA A 46 -5.66 -1.88 -1.08
C ALA A 46 -4.53 -0.97 -0.62
N ILE A 47 -4.23 0.07 -1.40
CA ILE A 47 -3.18 1.03 -1.05
C ILE A 47 -3.59 1.82 0.18
N ALA A 48 -4.85 2.22 0.26
CA ALA A 48 -5.33 2.96 1.41
C ALA A 48 -5.17 2.15 2.69
N PHE A 49 -5.51 0.87 2.66
CA PHE A 49 -5.34 0.00 3.82
C PHE A 49 -3.86 -0.22 4.14
N ALA A 50 -3.01 -0.37 3.12
CA ALA A 50 -1.59 -0.55 3.35
C ALA A 50 -0.99 0.68 4.03
N GLU A 51 -1.37 1.86 3.58
CA GLU A 51 -0.84 3.09 4.16
C GLU A 51 -1.43 3.38 5.53
N ALA A 52 -2.64 2.92 5.80
CA ALA A 52 -3.25 3.08 7.10
C ALA A 52 -2.44 2.38 8.20
N ILE A 53 -1.68 1.36 7.85
CA ILE A 53 -0.83 0.65 8.80
C ILE A 53 0.19 1.60 9.43
N VAL A 54 0.71 2.54 8.66
CA VAL A 54 1.69 3.51 9.18
C VAL A 54 1.04 4.40 10.23
N PHE A 55 -0.17 4.89 9.96
CA PHE A 55 -0.89 5.69 10.94
C PHE A 55 -1.18 4.89 12.19
N TYR A 56 -1.59 3.66 12.00
CA TYR A 56 -1.88 2.77 13.10
C TYR A 56 -0.64 2.62 14.00
N THR A 57 0.49 2.38 13.38
CA THR A 57 1.74 2.20 14.11
C THR A 57 2.16 3.50 14.79
N LEU A 58 1.97 4.62 14.10
CA LEU A 58 2.39 5.91 14.62
C LEU A 58 1.62 6.31 15.88
N PHE A 59 0.33 6.04 15.92
CA PHE A 59 -0.53 6.53 16.99
C PHE A 59 -0.91 5.46 18.02
N LEU A 60 -0.99 4.21 17.63
CA LEU A 60 -1.50 3.17 18.50
C LEU A 60 -0.44 2.25 19.06
N VAL A 61 0.69 2.12 18.39
CA VAL A 61 1.78 1.28 18.87
C VAL A 61 2.90 2.19 19.32
N ARG A 62 3.24 2.11 20.60
CA ARG A 62 4.25 3.00 21.14
C ARG A 62 5.50 2.30 21.56
#